data_f088dd90c1da9e73aac3f09a13a47997
#
_entry.id   f088dd90c1da9e73aac3f09a13a47997
#
_cell.length_a   1.000
_cell.length_b   1.000
_cell.length_c   1.000
_cell.angle_alpha   90.00
_cell.angle_beta   90.00
_cell.angle_gamma   90.00
#
_symmetry.space_group_name_H-M   'P 1'
#
loop_
_entity.id
_entity.type
_entity.pdbx_description
1 polymer ?
#
loop_
_entity_poly.entity_id
_entity_poly.type
_entity_poly.pdbx_seq_one_letter_code
_entity_poly.pdbx_strand_id
1 'polypeptide(L)'
;MPNNRFGWTKVLAQAPGSARVLVVDDEVQVRQSLTRLVTHFGYEVKTAASAEEADHWLSSQRFHVVLLDIELPRMKGVEFLSWALEKDPEQAVIMLTGLDDPDLAIECIDKGARTYLVKPVEAEFLRLALRDALAMRRLLVERNDLSVAV
;
A
#
# COMPACT_ATOMS: atom_id res chain seq x y z
N MET A 1 -8.12 20.43 18.55
CA MET A 1 -6.78 20.06 18.94
C MET A 1 -5.93 21.24 19.00
N PRO A 2 -5.50 21.48 20.12
CA PRO A 2 -4.93 22.75 20.31
C PRO A 2 -3.66 22.80 19.58
N ASN A 3 -2.81 22.42 19.32
CA ASN A 3 -1.71 22.91 18.58
C ASN A 3 -1.01 21.80 17.81
N ASN A 4 -0.59 22.17 16.69
CA ASN A 4 0.14 21.31 15.80
C ASN A 4 1.66 21.45 16.00
N ARG A 5 2.06 22.03 17.11
CA ARG A 5 3.44 22.35 17.38
C ARG A 5 4.36 21.16 17.23
N PHE A 6 3.92 20.00 17.64
CA PHE A 6 4.70 18.78 17.59
C PHE A 6 4.29 17.82 16.47
N GLY A 7 3.48 18.27 15.54
CA GLY A 7 3.02 17.42 14.46
C GLY A 7 1.95 16.40 14.84
N TRP A 8 1.40 16.52 16.03
CA TRP A 8 0.37 15.58 16.48
C TRP A 8 -0.83 15.53 15.54
N THR A 9 -1.26 16.71 15.07
CA THR A 9 -2.39 16.79 14.16
C THR A 9 -2.09 16.07 12.86
N LYS A 10 -0.88 16.21 12.35
CA LYS A 10 -0.46 15.51 11.12
C LYS A 10 -0.46 14.00 11.33
N VAL A 11 0.04 13.53 12.47
CA VAL A 11 0.02 12.11 12.81
C VAL A 11 -1.40 11.60 12.93
N LEU A 12 -2.27 12.34 13.60
CA LEU A 12 -3.68 11.97 13.76
C LEU A 12 -4.42 12.00 12.42
N ALA A 13 -4.07 12.91 11.53
CA ALA A 13 -4.66 12.98 10.20
C ALA A 13 -4.32 11.77 9.34
N GLN A 14 -3.29 11.01 9.72
CA GLN A 14 -2.93 9.76 9.05
C GLN A 14 -3.52 8.54 9.76
N ALA A 15 -4.44 8.76 10.69
CA ALA A 15 -5.17 7.69 11.35
C ALA A 15 -6.02 6.92 10.33
N PRO A 16 -6.41 5.69 10.66
CA PRO A 16 -7.11 4.82 9.70
C PRO A 16 -8.22 5.49 8.90
N GLY A 17 -9.03 6.32 9.50
CA GLY A 17 -10.15 6.95 8.80
C GLY A 17 -9.79 7.94 7.70
N SER A 18 -8.53 8.37 7.59
CA SER A 18 -8.10 9.34 6.58
C SER A 18 -7.13 8.75 5.57
N ALA A 19 -6.66 7.53 5.78
CA ALA A 19 -5.68 6.91 4.89
C ALA A 19 -6.34 6.36 3.63
N ARG A 20 -5.62 6.45 2.52
CA ARG A 20 -6.08 5.94 1.23
C ARG A 20 -5.28 4.72 0.81
N VAL A 21 -6.00 3.69 0.36
CA VAL A 21 -5.44 2.43 -0.09
C VAL A 21 -5.82 2.21 -1.55
N LEU A 22 -4.84 1.83 -2.36
CA LEU A 22 -5.08 1.46 -3.74
C LEU A 22 -4.98 -0.06 -3.85
N VAL A 23 -6.02 -0.70 -4.37
CA VAL A 23 -6.06 -2.14 -4.59
C VAL A 23 -5.83 -2.41 -6.08
N VAL A 24 -4.77 -3.12 -6.41
CA VAL A 24 -4.40 -3.42 -7.79
C VAL A 24 -4.44 -4.93 -8.00
N ASP A 25 -5.48 -5.40 -8.69
CA ASP A 25 -5.69 -6.82 -8.94
C ASP A 25 -6.62 -6.95 -10.15
N ASP A 26 -6.31 -7.83 -11.08
CA ASP A 26 -7.14 -7.97 -12.29
C ASP A 26 -8.42 -8.76 -12.05
N GLU A 27 -8.53 -9.47 -10.93
CA GLU A 27 -9.73 -10.24 -10.61
C GLU A 27 -10.76 -9.36 -9.90
N VAL A 28 -11.94 -9.23 -10.51
CA VAL A 28 -12.98 -8.36 -9.96
C VAL A 28 -13.43 -8.81 -8.57
N GLN A 29 -13.50 -10.12 -8.35
CA GLN A 29 -13.93 -10.64 -7.03
C GLN A 29 -12.94 -10.29 -5.93
N VAL A 30 -11.65 -10.32 -6.24
CA VAL A 30 -10.60 -9.94 -5.28
C VAL A 30 -10.71 -8.45 -4.98
N ARG A 31 -10.86 -7.61 -6.01
CA ARG A 31 -11.03 -6.16 -5.79
C ARG A 31 -12.24 -5.86 -4.92
N GLN A 32 -13.36 -6.52 -5.17
CA GLN A 32 -14.58 -6.29 -4.39
C GLN A 32 -14.42 -6.74 -2.95
N SER A 33 -13.84 -7.89 -2.73
CA SER A 33 -13.61 -8.43 -1.40
C SER A 33 -12.68 -7.53 -0.59
N LEU A 34 -11.57 -7.14 -1.18
CA LEU A 34 -10.60 -6.27 -0.51
C LEU A 34 -11.19 -4.89 -0.25
N THR A 35 -11.96 -4.35 -1.20
CA THR A 35 -12.62 -3.06 -1.02
C THR A 35 -13.52 -3.09 0.21
N ARG A 36 -14.31 -4.15 0.37
CA ARG A 36 -15.19 -4.27 1.54
C ARG A 36 -14.40 -4.31 2.84
N LEU A 37 -13.35 -5.11 2.89
CA LEU A 37 -12.54 -5.23 4.11
C LEU A 37 -11.85 -3.92 4.45
N VAL A 38 -11.19 -3.32 3.46
CA VAL A 38 -10.43 -2.09 3.68
C VAL A 38 -11.36 -0.94 4.08
N THR A 39 -12.52 -0.84 3.46
CA THR A 39 -13.53 0.14 3.83
C THR A 39 -14.04 -0.11 5.26
N HIS A 40 -14.26 -1.36 5.61
CA HIS A 40 -14.70 -1.73 6.96
C HIS A 40 -13.68 -1.30 8.02
N PHE A 41 -12.39 -1.35 7.68
CA PHE A 41 -11.34 -0.91 8.60
C PHE A 41 -11.22 0.62 8.69
N GLY A 42 -11.99 1.37 7.90
CA GLY A 42 -12.02 2.82 7.97
C GLY A 42 -11.15 3.55 6.96
N TYR A 43 -10.59 2.86 5.97
CA TYR A 43 -9.75 3.49 4.96
C TYR A 43 -10.55 3.85 3.71
N GLU A 44 -10.09 4.86 2.99
CA GLU A 44 -10.59 5.14 1.65
C GLU A 44 -9.94 4.20 0.66
N VAL A 45 -10.69 3.72 -0.32
CA VAL A 45 -10.22 2.71 -1.28
C VAL A 45 -10.45 3.18 -2.71
N LYS A 46 -9.44 3.01 -3.54
CA LYS A 46 -9.57 3.03 -4.98
C LYS A 46 -9.06 1.71 -5.52
N THR A 47 -9.54 1.31 -6.69
CA THR A 47 -9.17 0.04 -7.28
C THR A 47 -8.63 0.24 -8.69
N ALA A 48 -7.76 -0.67 -9.10
CA ALA A 48 -7.22 -0.72 -10.45
C ALA A 48 -7.15 -2.18 -10.89
N ALA A 49 -7.53 -2.44 -12.13
CA ALA A 49 -7.51 -3.77 -12.71
C ALA A 49 -6.22 -4.08 -13.45
N SER A 50 -5.33 -3.11 -13.57
CA SER A 50 -4.10 -3.24 -14.34
C SER A 50 -3.07 -2.27 -13.83
N ALA A 51 -1.82 -2.47 -14.26
CA ALA A 51 -0.73 -1.53 -13.95
C ALA A 51 -1.00 -0.14 -14.54
N GLU A 52 -1.61 -0.09 -15.71
CA GLU A 52 -1.93 1.19 -16.37
C GLU A 52 -2.93 2.00 -15.54
N GLU A 53 -3.99 1.36 -15.05
CA GLU A 53 -4.94 2.03 -14.17
C GLU A 53 -4.30 2.46 -12.86
N ALA A 54 -3.44 1.61 -12.31
CA ALA A 54 -2.74 1.92 -11.08
C ALA A 54 -1.81 3.13 -11.26
N ASP A 55 -1.11 3.19 -12.39
CA ASP A 55 -0.27 4.34 -12.72
C ASP A 55 -1.10 5.62 -12.79
N HIS A 56 -2.26 5.55 -13.41
CA HIS A 56 -3.16 6.70 -13.49
C HIS A 56 -3.54 7.21 -12.10
N TRP A 57 -3.91 6.30 -11.19
CA TRP A 57 -4.25 6.69 -9.82
C TRP A 57 -3.05 7.30 -9.09
N LEU A 58 -1.90 6.65 -9.16
CA LEU A 58 -0.70 7.12 -8.45
C LEU A 58 -0.17 8.44 -9.01
N SER A 59 -0.46 8.73 -10.27
CA SER A 59 -0.10 10.01 -10.87
C SER A 59 -1.06 11.13 -10.52
N SER A 60 -2.29 10.81 -10.12
CA SER A 60 -3.34 11.82 -9.87
C SER A 60 -3.52 12.12 -8.38
N GLN A 61 -3.16 11.21 -7.49
CA GLN A 61 -3.30 11.44 -6.06
C GLN A 61 -2.36 10.54 -5.27
N ARG A 62 -2.18 10.87 -4.01
CA ARG A 62 -1.31 10.09 -3.13
C ARG A 62 -2.08 8.97 -2.46
N PHE A 63 -1.44 7.81 -2.34
CA PHE A 63 -1.96 6.67 -1.60
C PHE A 63 -0.98 6.31 -0.49
N HIS A 64 -1.51 5.97 0.66
CA HIS A 64 -0.68 5.57 1.80
C HIS A 64 -0.15 4.16 1.61
N VAL A 65 -0.98 3.27 1.08
CA VAL A 65 -0.63 1.86 0.87
C VAL A 65 -1.18 1.40 -0.47
N VAL A 66 -0.39 0.60 -1.18
CA VAL A 66 -0.83 -0.09 -2.39
C VAL A 66 -0.85 -1.58 -2.09
N LEU A 67 -1.99 -2.23 -2.32
CA LEU A 67 -2.11 -3.68 -2.32
C LEU A 67 -1.96 -4.12 -3.77
N LEU A 68 -0.93 -4.86 -4.08
CA LEU A 68 -0.50 -5.12 -5.46
C LEU A 68 -0.39 -6.61 -5.74
N ASP A 69 -1.21 -7.08 -6.69
CA ASP A 69 -1.12 -8.46 -7.15
C ASP A 69 0.22 -8.72 -7.84
N ILE A 70 0.87 -9.81 -7.48
CA ILE A 70 2.11 -10.22 -8.12
C ILE A 70 1.88 -10.54 -9.60
N GLU A 71 0.72 -11.10 -9.94
CA GLU A 71 0.41 -11.50 -11.29
C GLU A 71 -0.62 -10.56 -11.93
N LEU A 72 -0.14 -9.54 -12.61
CA LEU A 72 -1.00 -8.65 -13.38
C LEU A 72 -0.87 -8.97 -14.87
N PRO A 73 -1.92 -8.67 -15.67
CA PRO A 73 -1.81 -8.80 -17.11
C PRO A 73 -0.82 -7.79 -17.67
N ARG A 74 -0.03 -8.19 -18.64
CA ARG A 74 0.93 -7.34 -19.39
C ARG A 74 2.16 -6.90 -18.61
N MET A 75 2.02 -6.56 -17.34
CA MET A 75 3.15 -6.15 -16.52
C MET A 75 3.12 -6.94 -15.22
N LYS A 76 4.22 -7.61 -14.89
CA LYS A 76 4.30 -8.35 -13.63
C LYS A 76 4.29 -7.38 -12.45
N GLY A 77 3.71 -7.84 -11.34
CA GLY A 77 3.64 -7.02 -10.13
C GLY A 77 5.01 -6.57 -9.66
N VAL A 78 6.03 -7.41 -9.79
CA VAL A 78 7.38 -7.05 -9.38
C VAL A 78 7.94 -5.89 -10.20
N GLU A 79 7.62 -5.83 -11.48
CA GLU A 79 8.03 -4.72 -12.34
C GLU A 79 7.32 -3.42 -11.94
N PHE A 80 6.02 -3.52 -11.66
CA PHE A 80 5.26 -2.37 -11.23
C PHE A 80 5.73 -1.88 -9.87
N LEU A 81 6.06 -2.79 -8.96
CA LEU A 81 6.62 -2.45 -7.65
C LEU A 81 7.89 -1.60 -7.82
N SER A 82 8.81 -2.03 -8.68
CA SER A 82 10.05 -1.29 -8.91
C SER A 82 9.76 0.10 -9.46
N TRP A 83 8.84 0.19 -10.40
CA TRP A 83 8.45 1.47 -10.98
C TRP A 83 7.84 2.40 -9.93
N ALA A 84 6.95 1.88 -9.10
CA ALA A 84 6.29 2.69 -8.06
C ALA A 84 7.30 3.22 -7.03
N LEU A 85 8.27 2.39 -6.65
CA LEU A 85 9.28 2.79 -5.68
C LEU A 85 10.32 3.74 -6.25
N GLU A 86 10.54 3.72 -7.56
CA GLU A 86 11.37 4.74 -8.20
C GLU A 86 10.70 6.10 -8.12
N LYS A 87 9.37 6.14 -8.29
CA LYS A 87 8.62 7.40 -8.22
C LYS A 87 8.46 7.91 -6.79
N ASP A 88 8.23 7.01 -5.85
CA ASP A 88 8.10 7.36 -4.44
C ASP A 88 8.76 6.26 -3.61
N PRO A 89 10.02 6.46 -3.19
CA PRO A 89 10.73 5.44 -2.42
C PRO A 89 10.07 5.11 -1.08
N GLU A 90 9.19 5.97 -0.60
CA GLU A 90 8.50 5.77 0.68
C GLU A 90 7.13 5.13 0.52
N GLN A 91 6.73 4.84 -0.72
CA GLN A 91 5.44 4.19 -0.96
C GLN A 91 5.40 2.82 -0.28
N ALA A 92 4.41 2.63 0.57
CA ALA A 92 4.19 1.33 1.18
C ALA A 92 3.46 0.44 0.18
N VAL A 93 4.03 -0.71 -0.15
CA VAL A 93 3.43 -1.68 -1.06
C VAL A 93 3.38 -3.03 -0.37
N ILE A 94 2.19 -3.63 -0.36
CA ILE A 94 1.95 -4.98 0.15
C ILE A 94 1.60 -5.83 -1.05
N MET A 95 2.35 -6.92 -1.26
CA MET A 95 2.10 -7.81 -2.39
C MET A 95 0.99 -8.79 -2.08
N LEU A 96 0.19 -9.11 -3.08
CA LEU A 96 -0.84 -10.16 -3.00
C LEU A 96 -0.40 -11.31 -3.88
N THR A 97 -0.33 -12.50 -3.32
CA THR A 97 0.11 -13.68 -4.06
C THR A 97 -0.96 -14.75 -4.02
N GLY A 98 -1.20 -15.39 -5.17
CA GLY A 98 -2.25 -16.41 -5.30
C GLY A 98 -1.90 -17.74 -4.71
N LEU A 99 -0.63 -18.11 -4.65
CA LEU A 99 -0.19 -19.38 -4.13
C LEU A 99 1.28 -19.37 -3.84
N ASP A 100 1.73 -20.31 -3.31
CA ASP A 100 2.95 -20.97 -2.96
C ASP A 100 4.16 -20.67 -3.87
N ASP A 101 4.43 -19.41 -4.14
CA ASP A 101 5.71 -19.03 -4.72
C ASP A 101 6.45 -18.15 -3.72
N PRO A 102 7.01 -18.77 -2.67
CA PRO A 102 7.73 -18.01 -1.66
C PRO A 102 8.94 -17.28 -2.22
N ASP A 103 9.56 -17.81 -3.26
CA ASP A 103 10.73 -17.16 -3.87
C ASP A 103 10.35 -15.85 -4.51
N LEU A 104 9.22 -15.79 -5.19
CA LEU A 104 8.75 -14.56 -5.81
C LEU A 104 8.33 -13.52 -4.76
N ALA A 105 7.70 -13.97 -3.68
CA ALA A 105 7.34 -13.09 -2.58
C ALA A 105 8.59 -12.49 -1.92
N ILE A 106 9.61 -13.30 -1.70
CA ILE A 106 10.88 -12.86 -1.14
C ILE A 106 11.56 -11.86 -2.08
N GLU A 107 11.53 -12.13 -3.38
CA GLU A 107 12.08 -11.20 -4.37
C GLU A 107 11.41 -9.83 -4.26
N CYS A 108 10.10 -9.79 -4.10
CA CYS A 108 9.37 -8.54 -3.93
C CYS A 108 9.80 -7.79 -2.66
N ILE A 109 9.97 -8.52 -1.55
CA ILE A 109 10.43 -7.91 -0.31
C ILE A 109 11.84 -7.36 -0.47
N ASP A 110 12.74 -8.10 -1.12
CA ASP A 110 14.09 -7.64 -1.40
C ASP A 110 14.09 -6.38 -2.26
N LYS A 111 13.08 -6.20 -3.09
CA LYS A 111 12.93 -5.00 -3.93
C LYS A 111 12.19 -3.87 -3.26
N GLY A 112 11.76 -4.03 -2.02
CA GLY A 112 11.22 -2.95 -1.23
C GLY A 112 9.76 -3.06 -0.84
N ALA A 113 9.07 -4.16 -1.18
CA ALA A 113 7.72 -4.38 -0.67
C ALA A 113 7.77 -4.56 0.85
N ARG A 114 6.75 -4.09 1.55
CA ARG A 114 6.71 -4.18 3.01
C ARG A 114 6.48 -5.60 3.49
N THR A 115 5.57 -6.29 2.84
CA THR A 115 5.23 -7.68 3.16
C THR A 115 4.40 -8.25 2.01
N TYR A 116 3.92 -9.45 2.19
CA TYR A 116 3.00 -10.06 1.24
C TYR A 116 1.86 -10.75 1.99
N LEU A 117 0.73 -10.91 1.31
CA LEU A 117 -0.43 -11.63 1.81
C LEU A 117 -0.82 -12.68 0.79
N VAL A 118 -1.18 -13.86 1.28
CA VAL A 118 -1.58 -14.98 0.41
C VAL A 118 -3.09 -14.94 0.20
N LYS A 119 -3.52 -15.12 -1.03
CA LYS A 119 -4.95 -15.20 -1.36
C LYS A 119 -5.49 -16.61 -1.06
N PRO A 120 -6.69 -16.72 -0.55
CA PRO A 120 -7.64 -15.68 -0.18
C PRO A 120 -7.16 -14.93 1.06
N VAL A 121 -7.26 -13.61 1.02
CA VAL A 121 -6.72 -12.77 2.07
C VAL A 121 -7.63 -12.79 3.29
N GLU A 122 -7.07 -13.18 4.43
CA GLU A 122 -7.82 -13.16 5.69
C GLU A 122 -7.88 -11.76 6.26
N ALA A 123 -9.05 -11.40 6.78
CA ALA A 123 -9.33 -10.04 7.25
C ALA A 123 -8.33 -9.57 8.31
N GLU A 124 -8.01 -10.43 9.27
CA GLU A 124 -7.12 -10.05 10.37
C GLU A 124 -5.69 -9.81 9.90
N PHE A 125 -5.19 -10.65 8.98
CA PHE A 125 -3.86 -10.44 8.42
C PHE A 125 -3.81 -9.15 7.61
N LEU A 126 -4.85 -8.87 6.84
CA LEU A 126 -4.93 -7.62 6.08
C LEU A 126 -4.94 -6.41 7.01
N ARG A 127 -5.74 -6.46 8.07
CA ARG A 127 -5.83 -5.36 9.02
C ARG A 127 -4.46 -5.05 9.64
N LEU A 128 -3.76 -6.09 10.08
CA LEU A 128 -2.45 -5.93 10.70
C LEU A 128 -1.41 -5.43 9.71
N ALA A 129 -1.43 -5.96 8.48
CA ALA A 129 -0.48 -5.54 7.45
C ALA A 129 -0.67 -4.07 7.08
N LEU A 130 -1.92 -3.62 6.96
CA LEU A 130 -2.21 -2.22 6.68
C LEU A 130 -1.75 -1.32 7.82
N ARG A 131 -2.04 -1.70 9.05
CA ARG A 131 -1.62 -0.92 10.21
C ARG A 131 -0.10 -0.78 10.28
N ASP A 132 0.61 -1.88 10.08
CA ASP A 132 2.07 -1.88 10.13
C ASP A 132 2.69 -1.07 8.99
N ALA A 133 2.14 -1.20 7.78
CA ALA A 133 2.61 -0.43 6.64
C ALA A 133 2.40 1.07 6.82
N LEU A 134 1.27 1.46 7.39
CA LEU A 134 0.98 2.87 7.67
C LEU A 134 1.92 3.43 8.73
N ALA A 135 2.20 2.66 9.78
CA ALA A 135 3.11 3.08 10.83
C ALA A 135 4.53 3.25 10.27
N MET A 136 4.99 2.33 9.44
CA MET A 136 6.33 2.41 8.86
C MET A 136 6.46 3.59 7.90
N ARG A 137 5.45 3.80 7.04
CA ARG A 137 5.47 4.94 6.13
C ARG A 137 5.55 6.28 6.87
N ARG A 138 4.78 6.41 7.94
CA ARG A 138 4.79 7.63 8.75
C ARG A 138 6.17 7.89 9.34
N LEU A 139 6.81 6.86 9.86
CA LEU A 139 8.16 6.98 10.43
C LEU A 139 9.18 7.40 9.38
N LEU A 140 9.10 6.85 8.17
CA LEU A 140 10.00 7.21 7.09
C LEU A 140 9.82 8.67 6.67
N VAL A 141 8.59 9.13 6.56
CA VAL A 141 8.30 10.52 6.21
C VAL A 141 8.82 11.46 7.28
N GLU A 142 8.59 11.17 8.55
CA GLU A 142 9.07 11.98 9.66
C GLU A 142 10.60 12.05 9.68
N ARG A 143 11.28 10.94 9.44
CA ARG A 143 12.74 10.89 9.40
C ARG A 143 13.29 11.76 8.28
N ASN A 144 12.67 11.70 7.11
CA ASN A 144 13.11 12.53 5.97
C ASN A 144 12.88 14.00 6.22
N ASP A 145 11.77 14.37 6.84
CA ASP A 145 11.50 15.76 7.22
C ASP A 145 12.57 16.26 8.19
N LEU A 146 12.94 15.46 9.17
CA LEU A 146 13.99 15.82 10.12
C LEU A 146 15.35 15.95 9.44
N SER A 147 15.66 15.08 8.50
CA SER A 147 16.92 15.16 7.75
C SER A 147 17.00 16.44 6.94
N VAL A 148 15.91 16.88 6.36
CA VAL A 148 15.85 18.12 5.60
C VAL A 148 16.02 19.33 6.52
N ALA A 149 15.52 19.24 7.74
CA ALA A 149 15.60 20.34 8.70
C ALA A 149 17.01 20.55 9.26
N VAL A 150 17.87 19.54 9.17
CA VAL A 150 19.24 19.64 9.61
C VAL A 150 20.12 20.21 8.50
#